data_881a2e7945562b7281df6c33adcb0975
#
_entry.id   881a2e7945562b7281df6c33adcb0975
#
_cell.length_a   1.000
_cell.length_b   1.000
_cell.length_c   1.000
_cell.angle_alpha   90.00
_cell.angle_beta   90.00
_cell.angle_gamma   90.00
#
_symmetry.space_group_name_H-M   'P 1'
#
loop_
_entity.id
_entity.type
_entity.pdbx_description
1 polymer ?
#
loop_
_entity_poly.entity_id
_entity_poly.type
_entity_poly.pdbx_seq_one_letter_code
_entity_poly.pdbx_strand_id
1 'polypeptide(L)'
;GARVTGGILSWLKSNESKGTGGSAPAGTGADTRTFGTNRTFTEALLKSVLKSCWDNGGDPDCIMTSGSHKQSLSTFTGNATRFKGAEDKTLSASIEIYQSDFGDLEVQPNRFMFDVDNDCNHVLVLQKDMFALANLRAPHLEDLAKTGDAESRVIIHEFALESRNEAASGVVADLTA
;
A
#
# COMPACT_ATOMS: atom_id res chain seq x y z
N GLY A 1 21.11 -18.24 -7.67
CA GLY A 1 19.93 -18.37 -6.81
C GLY A 1 18.67 -17.88 -7.51
N ALA A 2 17.49 -18.26 -7.02
CA ALA A 2 16.23 -17.75 -7.53
C ALA A 2 16.19 -16.21 -7.36
N ARG A 3 15.68 -15.50 -8.37
CA ARG A 3 15.49 -14.05 -8.31
C ARG A 3 14.27 -13.75 -7.46
N VAL A 4 14.39 -12.77 -6.57
CA VAL A 4 13.31 -12.33 -5.67
C VAL A 4 13.14 -10.83 -5.85
N THR A 5 11.90 -10.37 -6.00
CA THR A 5 11.58 -8.94 -6.05
C THR A 5 10.98 -8.48 -4.71
N GLY A 6 11.37 -7.31 -4.24
CA GLY A 6 10.78 -6.69 -3.06
C GLY A 6 9.41 -6.11 -3.37
N GLY A 7 8.48 -6.21 -2.42
CA GLY A 7 7.19 -5.52 -2.46
C GLY A 7 7.28 -4.11 -1.89
N ILE A 8 6.17 -3.36 -1.91
CA ILE A 8 6.11 -1.97 -1.40
C ILE A 8 6.62 -1.87 0.05
N LEU A 9 6.23 -2.82 0.91
CA LEU A 9 6.65 -2.84 2.32
C LEU A 9 8.16 -2.98 2.53
N SER A 10 8.90 -3.53 1.56
CA SER A 10 10.36 -3.65 1.62
C SER A 10 11.09 -2.33 1.31
N TRP A 11 10.38 -1.37 0.72
CA TRP A 11 10.91 -0.06 0.39
C TRP A 11 10.61 0.99 1.47
N LEU A 12 9.41 0.94 2.09
CA LEU A 12 8.94 1.95 3.03
C LEU A 12 9.68 1.86 4.37
N LYS A 13 10.57 2.80 4.63
CA LYS A 13 11.45 2.88 5.79
C LYS A 13 11.21 4.11 6.66
N SER A 14 11.10 5.29 6.04
CA SER A 14 11.20 6.58 6.76
C SER A 14 9.92 6.99 7.44
N ASN A 15 8.79 6.92 6.74
CA ASN A 15 7.51 7.43 7.24
C ASN A 15 6.67 6.28 7.77
N GLU A 16 6.97 5.83 8.97
CA GLU A 16 6.26 4.72 9.57
C GLU A 16 5.60 5.08 10.90
N SER A 17 4.42 4.53 11.11
CA SER A 17 3.80 4.43 12.43
C SER A 17 3.66 2.96 12.77
N LYS A 18 4.42 2.48 13.76
CA LYS A 18 4.52 1.06 14.14
C LYS A 18 4.17 0.82 15.59
N GLY A 19 3.81 -0.42 15.91
CA GLY A 19 3.60 -0.91 17.27
C GLY A 19 4.93 -1.25 17.95
N THR A 20 4.83 -1.59 19.23
CA THR A 20 6.01 -1.97 20.03
C THR A 20 6.64 -3.25 19.48
N GLY A 21 7.93 -3.24 19.28
CA GLY A 21 8.69 -4.38 18.76
C GLY A 21 8.75 -4.50 17.23
N GLY A 22 7.99 -3.66 16.50
CA GLY A 22 8.09 -3.58 15.05
C GLY A 22 9.36 -2.89 14.57
N SER A 23 9.87 -3.27 13.40
CA SER A 23 11.02 -2.62 12.77
C SER A 23 10.83 -2.41 11.28
N ALA A 24 11.32 -1.26 10.79
CA ALA A 24 11.36 -0.96 9.37
C ALA A 24 12.33 -1.90 8.63
N PRO A 25 12.12 -2.12 7.33
CA PRO A 25 13.11 -2.75 6.47
C PRO A 25 14.32 -1.82 6.24
N ALA A 26 15.37 -2.33 5.62
CA ALA A 26 16.52 -1.51 5.22
C ALA A 26 16.19 -0.48 4.13
N GLY A 27 15.05 -0.63 3.43
CA GLY A 27 14.64 0.26 2.33
C GLY A 27 15.34 -0.03 1.01
N THR A 28 15.85 -1.25 0.85
CA THR A 28 16.58 -1.69 -0.36
C THR A 28 15.78 -2.66 -1.23
N GLY A 29 14.58 -3.04 -0.80
CA GLY A 29 13.78 -4.08 -1.45
C GLY A 29 14.27 -5.52 -1.22
N ALA A 30 15.34 -5.71 -0.43
CA ALA A 30 15.95 -7.01 -0.21
C ALA A 30 15.41 -7.75 1.03
N ASP A 31 14.86 -7.02 1.98
CA ASP A 31 14.33 -7.52 3.24
C ASP A 31 12.86 -7.13 3.44
N THR A 32 12.23 -7.71 4.42
CA THR A 32 10.85 -7.41 4.78
C THR A 32 10.78 -6.71 6.14
N ARG A 33 9.70 -5.97 6.32
CA ARG A 33 9.35 -5.39 7.63
C ARG A 33 9.13 -6.50 8.66
N THR A 34 9.58 -6.25 9.90
CA THR A 34 9.18 -7.07 11.05
C THR A 34 8.00 -6.39 11.74
N PHE A 35 6.89 -7.11 11.86
CA PHE A 35 5.71 -6.61 12.56
C PHE A 35 5.85 -6.73 14.08
N GLY A 36 5.28 -5.76 14.79
CA GLY A 36 5.27 -5.67 16.23
C GLY A 36 3.91 -6.04 16.83
N THR A 37 3.61 -5.47 17.99
CA THR A 37 2.32 -5.68 18.67
C THR A 37 1.21 -4.91 17.95
N ASN A 38 0.13 -5.60 17.57
CA ASN A 38 -1.00 -5.01 16.90
C ASN A 38 -1.74 -4.00 17.81
N ARG A 39 -2.26 -2.95 17.21
CA ARG A 39 -2.99 -1.85 17.85
C ARG A 39 -4.18 -1.41 17.00
N THR A 40 -5.16 -0.79 17.63
CA THR A 40 -6.34 -0.29 16.92
C THR A 40 -5.96 0.79 15.91
N PHE A 41 -6.50 0.71 14.69
CA PHE A 41 -6.34 1.76 13.68
C PHE A 41 -7.10 3.02 14.11
N THR A 42 -6.40 4.13 14.23
CA THR A 42 -6.97 5.44 14.61
C THR A 42 -6.58 6.52 13.61
N GLU A 43 -7.40 7.55 13.52
CA GLU A 43 -7.13 8.71 12.66
C GLU A 43 -5.81 9.41 13.04
N ALA A 44 -5.46 9.44 14.32
CA ALA A 44 -4.21 10.04 14.80
C ALA A 44 -2.96 9.35 14.23
N LEU A 45 -3.00 8.02 14.08
CA LEU A 45 -1.90 7.25 13.48
C LEU A 45 -1.75 7.59 11.99
N LEU A 46 -2.87 7.70 11.27
CA LEU A 46 -2.88 8.10 9.86
C LEU A 46 -2.32 9.51 9.69
N LYS A 47 -2.81 10.48 10.48
CA LYS A 47 -2.34 11.88 10.43
C LYS A 47 -0.86 12.00 10.76
N SER A 48 -0.33 11.19 11.66
CA SER A 48 1.11 11.20 11.99
C SER A 48 1.98 10.79 10.81
N VAL A 49 1.54 9.78 10.03
CA VAL A 49 2.25 9.34 8.83
C VAL A 49 2.12 10.37 7.71
N LEU A 50 0.93 10.93 7.48
CA LEU A 50 0.72 11.99 6.50
C LEU A 50 1.61 13.20 6.77
N LYS A 51 1.67 13.64 8.04
CA LYS A 51 2.57 14.72 8.45
C LYS A 51 4.03 14.37 8.18
N SER A 52 4.46 13.15 8.48
CA SER A 52 5.84 12.71 8.22
C SER A 52 6.17 12.70 6.72
N CYS A 53 5.24 12.26 5.86
CA CYS A 53 5.41 12.35 4.41
C CYS A 53 5.57 13.81 3.94
N TRP A 54 4.71 14.71 4.45
CA TRP A 54 4.79 16.13 4.15
C TRP A 54 6.11 16.76 4.59
N ASP A 55 6.54 16.49 5.83
CA ASP A 55 7.80 17.01 6.39
C ASP A 55 9.01 16.55 5.55
N ASN A 56 8.94 15.40 4.90
CA ASN A 56 9.95 14.85 3.99
C ASN A 56 9.77 15.27 2.51
N GLY A 57 8.84 16.19 2.23
CA GLY A 57 8.61 16.72 0.90
C GLY A 57 7.80 15.81 -0.03
N GLY A 58 7.10 14.82 0.51
CA GLY A 58 6.17 13.97 -0.23
C GLY A 58 4.78 14.60 -0.35
N ASP A 59 4.07 14.21 -1.40
CA ASP A 59 2.68 14.58 -1.66
C ASP A 59 1.87 13.30 -1.94
N PRO A 60 1.52 12.53 -0.90
CA PRO A 60 0.78 11.29 -1.08
C PRO A 60 -0.62 11.56 -1.63
N ASP A 61 -1.02 10.74 -2.60
CA ASP A 61 -2.31 10.85 -3.31
C ASP A 61 -3.25 9.67 -3.06
N CYS A 62 -2.75 8.60 -2.44
CA CYS A 62 -3.51 7.37 -2.26
C CYS A 62 -3.32 6.76 -0.87
N ILE A 63 -4.44 6.34 -0.27
CA ILE A 63 -4.47 5.45 0.90
C ILE A 63 -4.92 4.07 0.41
N MET A 64 -4.02 3.10 0.43
CA MET A 64 -4.33 1.72 0.07
C MET A 64 -4.55 0.89 1.33
N THR A 65 -5.69 0.21 1.42
CA THR A 65 -6.14 -0.46 2.65
C THR A 65 -6.86 -1.77 2.36
N SER A 66 -6.91 -2.65 3.35
CA SER A 66 -7.78 -3.84 3.34
C SER A 66 -9.24 -3.46 3.53
N GLY A 67 -10.14 -4.43 3.38
CA GLY A 67 -11.58 -4.23 3.58
C GLY A 67 -11.92 -3.84 5.02
N SER A 68 -11.32 -4.47 6.04
CA SER A 68 -11.54 -4.18 7.46
C SER A 68 -11.08 -2.77 7.83
N HIS A 69 -9.88 -2.38 7.40
CA HIS A 69 -9.37 -1.04 7.66
C HIS A 69 -10.11 0.04 6.87
N LYS A 70 -10.67 -0.28 5.69
CA LYS A 70 -11.58 0.62 4.97
C LYS A 70 -12.84 0.92 5.78
N GLN A 71 -13.42 -0.10 6.41
CA GLN A 71 -14.57 0.10 7.30
C GLN A 71 -14.19 0.95 8.51
N SER A 72 -13.04 0.66 9.15
CA SER A 72 -12.52 1.43 10.28
C SER A 72 -12.29 2.90 9.91
N LEU A 73 -11.70 3.16 8.73
CA LEU A 73 -11.48 4.51 8.21
C LEU A 73 -12.81 5.26 7.99
N SER A 74 -13.87 4.55 7.59
CA SER A 74 -15.21 5.13 7.43
C SER A 74 -15.85 5.55 8.76
N THR A 75 -15.35 5.08 9.90
CA THR A 75 -15.83 5.47 11.24
C THR A 75 -15.11 6.68 11.82
N PHE A 76 -14.05 7.17 11.20
CA PHE A 76 -13.29 8.32 11.72
C PHE A 76 -14.16 9.57 11.79
N THR A 77 -14.29 10.13 12.98
CA THR A 77 -15.18 11.25 13.28
C THR A 77 -14.61 12.62 12.90
N GLY A 78 -13.30 12.74 12.73
CA GLY A 78 -12.64 13.96 12.27
C GLY A 78 -13.07 14.39 10.86
N ASN A 79 -13.52 13.44 10.05
CA ASN A 79 -14.15 13.67 8.74
C ASN A 79 -15.67 13.94 8.83
N ALA A 80 -16.17 14.46 9.94
CA ALA A 80 -17.59 14.68 10.19
C ALA A 80 -18.24 15.72 9.25
N THR A 81 -17.50 16.42 8.43
CA THR A 81 -17.99 17.26 7.33
C THR A 81 -18.24 16.42 6.07
N ARG A 82 -19.01 15.35 6.18
CA ARG A 82 -19.60 14.67 5.05
C ARG A 82 -20.77 15.47 4.49
N PHE A 83 -20.50 16.67 4.01
CA PHE A 83 -21.47 17.40 3.22
C PHE A 83 -21.43 16.88 1.76
N LYS A 84 -22.00 15.71 1.52
CA LYS A 84 -22.65 15.48 0.24
C LYS A 84 -23.92 16.30 0.27
N GLY A 85 -24.11 17.16 -0.74
CA GLY A 85 -25.27 18.03 -0.84
C GLY A 85 -26.56 17.27 -0.55
N ALA A 86 -27.46 17.91 0.20
CA ALA A 86 -28.72 17.33 0.67
C ALA A 86 -29.73 16.98 -0.47
N GLU A 87 -29.29 16.97 -1.71
CA GLU A 87 -30.13 16.68 -2.88
C GLU A 87 -30.25 15.19 -3.22
N ASP A 88 -29.29 14.37 -2.78
CA ASP A 88 -29.37 12.92 -2.97
C ASP A 88 -29.90 12.22 -1.71
N LYS A 89 -31.09 11.65 -1.80
CA LYS A 89 -31.74 10.81 -0.78
C LYS A 89 -31.00 9.50 -0.52
N THR A 90 -29.67 9.47 -0.70
CA THR A 90 -28.82 8.28 -0.59
C THR A 90 -27.99 8.35 0.67
N LEU A 91 -28.15 7.37 1.57
CA LEU A 91 -27.27 7.18 2.72
C LEU A 91 -25.90 6.71 2.20
N SER A 92 -24.87 7.55 2.27
CA SER A 92 -23.50 7.19 1.96
C SER A 92 -22.74 6.93 3.26
N ALA A 93 -22.39 5.67 3.51
CA ALA A 93 -21.55 5.25 4.63
C ALA A 93 -20.06 5.06 4.24
N SER A 94 -19.73 5.21 2.95
CA SER A 94 -18.40 4.96 2.40
C SER A 94 -17.62 6.26 2.21
N ILE A 95 -16.32 6.25 2.56
CA ILE A 95 -15.36 7.33 2.25
C ILE A 95 -14.55 6.88 1.04
N GLU A 96 -14.61 7.64 -0.06
CA GLU A 96 -13.78 7.44 -1.24
C GLU A 96 -12.59 8.40 -1.27
N ILE A 97 -12.76 9.60 -0.72
CA ILE A 97 -11.74 10.63 -0.62
C ILE A 97 -11.58 11.01 0.86
N TYR A 98 -10.36 10.95 1.33
CA TYR A 98 -9.97 11.46 2.66
C TYR A 98 -9.33 12.83 2.48
N GLN A 99 -10.01 13.87 2.98
CA GLN A 99 -9.46 15.23 2.99
C GLN A 99 -8.61 15.40 4.24
N SER A 100 -7.31 15.53 4.03
CA SER A 100 -6.34 15.79 5.08
C SER A 100 -5.94 17.26 5.11
N ASP A 101 -5.21 17.67 6.14
CA ASP A 101 -4.64 19.03 6.24
C ASP A 101 -3.58 19.30 5.14
N PHE A 102 -3.12 18.25 4.44
CA PHE A 102 -2.04 18.32 3.46
C PHE A 102 -2.50 18.03 2.02
N GLY A 103 -3.75 17.70 1.81
CA GLY A 103 -4.31 17.39 0.49
C GLY A 103 -5.39 16.32 0.54
N ASP A 104 -5.96 16.05 -0.61
CA ASP A 104 -7.01 15.06 -0.80
C ASP A 104 -6.38 13.72 -1.19
N LEU A 105 -6.71 12.65 -0.46
CA LEU A 105 -6.22 11.30 -0.73
C LEU A 105 -7.36 10.40 -1.16
N GLU A 106 -7.16 9.67 -2.26
CA GLU A 106 -8.08 8.63 -2.70
C GLU A 106 -7.95 7.39 -1.82
N VAL A 107 -9.05 6.87 -1.30
CA VAL A 107 -9.06 5.67 -0.47
C VAL A 107 -9.40 4.44 -1.30
N GLN A 108 -8.39 3.66 -1.67
CA GLN A 108 -8.52 2.48 -2.51
C GLN A 108 -8.46 1.19 -1.68
N PRO A 109 -9.57 0.44 -1.60
CA PRO A 109 -9.54 -0.89 -0.98
C PRO A 109 -8.85 -1.89 -1.92
N ASN A 110 -7.88 -2.64 -1.39
CA ASN A 110 -7.17 -3.67 -2.12
C ASN A 110 -7.44 -5.04 -1.50
N ARG A 111 -8.14 -5.90 -2.24
CA ARG A 111 -8.51 -7.25 -1.78
C ARG A 111 -7.33 -8.22 -1.67
N PHE A 112 -6.16 -7.86 -2.16
CA PHE A 112 -4.94 -8.66 -2.05
C PHE A 112 -4.06 -8.24 -0.85
N MET A 113 -4.47 -7.21 -0.10
CA MET A 113 -3.82 -6.83 1.16
C MET A 113 -4.39 -7.65 2.30
N PHE A 114 -3.96 -8.88 2.43
CA PHE A 114 -4.22 -9.74 3.58
C PHE A 114 -2.98 -10.59 3.86
N ASP A 115 -2.78 -10.94 5.12
CA ASP A 115 -1.75 -11.86 5.57
C ASP A 115 -2.28 -13.30 5.63
N VAL A 116 -1.45 -14.23 6.06
CA VAL A 116 -1.71 -15.68 6.13
C VAL A 116 -3.00 -16.02 6.87
N ASP A 117 -3.41 -15.17 7.82
CA ASP A 117 -4.63 -15.31 8.65
C ASP A 117 -5.84 -14.51 8.13
N ASN A 118 -5.82 -14.06 6.87
CA ASN A 118 -6.82 -13.18 6.25
C ASN A 118 -6.96 -11.78 6.89
N ASP A 119 -6.05 -11.39 7.73
CA ASP A 119 -6.01 -10.09 8.39
C ASP A 119 -4.84 -9.25 7.87
N CYS A 120 -5.15 -8.08 7.33
CA CYS A 120 -4.12 -7.10 6.99
C CYS A 120 -3.79 -6.28 8.23
N ASN A 121 -2.53 -6.22 8.60
CA ASN A 121 -2.05 -5.48 9.76
C ASN A 121 -1.41 -4.14 9.39
N HIS A 122 -1.68 -3.62 8.20
CA HIS A 122 -1.09 -2.34 7.76
C HIS A 122 -2.00 -1.58 6.78
N VAL A 123 -1.78 -0.27 6.72
CA VAL A 123 -2.37 0.67 5.76
C VAL A 123 -1.24 1.43 5.09
N LEU A 124 -1.28 1.53 3.78
CA LEU A 124 -0.27 2.22 2.97
C LEU A 124 -0.75 3.61 2.61
N VAL A 125 0.13 4.59 2.75
CA VAL A 125 -0.04 5.97 2.27
C VAL A 125 0.98 6.17 1.17
N LEU A 126 0.51 6.31 -0.06
CA LEU A 126 1.37 6.22 -1.25
C LEU A 126 1.28 7.50 -2.08
N GLN A 127 2.42 7.89 -2.62
CA GLN A 127 2.52 8.76 -3.79
C GLN A 127 2.78 7.86 -5.00
N LYS A 128 1.74 7.62 -5.81
CA LYS A 128 1.77 6.61 -6.90
C LYS A 128 2.86 6.87 -7.93
N ASP A 129 3.13 8.14 -8.23
CA ASP A 129 4.14 8.54 -9.22
C ASP A 129 5.58 8.16 -8.84
N MET A 130 5.82 7.88 -7.56
CA MET A 130 7.14 7.49 -7.06
C MET A 130 7.39 5.99 -7.19
N PHE A 131 6.44 5.22 -7.70
CA PHE A 131 6.59 3.80 -7.96
C PHE A 131 6.50 3.50 -9.44
N ALA A 132 7.33 2.60 -9.91
CA ALA A 132 7.32 2.14 -11.29
C ALA A 132 7.61 0.64 -11.38
N LEU A 133 7.26 0.06 -12.52
CA LEU A 133 7.60 -1.31 -12.86
C LEU A 133 8.86 -1.32 -13.74
N ALA A 134 9.96 -1.79 -13.17
CA ALA A 134 11.22 -1.95 -13.89
C ALA A 134 11.27 -3.33 -14.56
N ASN A 135 11.29 -3.38 -15.88
CA ASN A 135 11.36 -4.63 -16.64
C ASN A 135 12.83 -4.98 -16.94
N LEU A 136 13.30 -6.11 -16.45
CA LEU A 136 14.59 -6.67 -16.85
C LEU A 136 14.48 -7.36 -18.20
N ARG A 137 13.44 -8.17 -18.39
CA ARG A 137 13.05 -8.75 -19.67
C ARG A 137 11.57 -8.45 -19.92
N ALA A 138 11.27 -7.78 -21.03
CA ALA A 138 9.89 -7.56 -21.45
C ALA A 138 9.18 -8.90 -21.73
N PRO A 139 7.85 -8.96 -21.62
CA PRO A 139 7.10 -10.16 -21.96
C PRO A 139 7.43 -10.59 -23.39
N HIS A 140 7.93 -11.80 -23.54
CA HIS A 140 8.20 -12.39 -24.86
C HIS A 140 7.85 -13.88 -24.86
N LEU A 141 7.55 -14.37 -26.04
CA LEU A 141 7.21 -15.75 -26.27
C LEU A 141 8.47 -16.51 -26.70
N GLU A 142 8.72 -17.64 -26.08
CA GLU A 142 9.84 -18.52 -26.42
C GLU A 142 9.31 -19.89 -26.78
N ASP A 143 9.76 -20.43 -27.93
CA ASP A 143 9.39 -21.76 -28.36
C ASP A 143 10.23 -22.81 -27.62
N LEU A 144 9.57 -23.79 -27.02
CA LEU A 144 10.22 -24.90 -26.35
C LEU A 144 10.55 -26.01 -27.33
N ALA A 145 11.55 -26.86 -27.00
CA ALA A 145 11.90 -28.01 -27.79
C ALA A 145 10.70 -28.96 -27.96
N LYS A 146 10.47 -29.42 -29.18
CA LYS A 146 9.41 -30.38 -29.47
C LYS A 146 9.71 -31.76 -28.83
N THR A 147 8.78 -32.20 -27.99
CA THR A 147 8.76 -33.55 -27.41
C THR A 147 7.51 -34.27 -27.94
N GLY A 148 7.57 -34.76 -29.19
CA GLY A 148 6.42 -35.39 -29.86
C GLY A 148 5.76 -34.47 -30.87
N ASP A 149 4.45 -34.67 -31.12
CA ASP A 149 3.68 -33.93 -32.13
C ASP A 149 3.05 -32.63 -31.58
N ALA A 150 3.38 -32.24 -30.35
CA ALA A 150 2.88 -31.01 -29.72
C ALA A 150 3.88 -29.85 -29.85
N GLU A 151 3.39 -28.65 -30.09
CA GLU A 151 4.16 -27.39 -30.00
C GLU A 151 3.90 -26.75 -28.65
N SER A 152 4.96 -26.58 -27.87
CA SER A 152 4.89 -25.92 -26.55
C SER A 152 5.62 -24.58 -26.58
N ARG A 153 5.01 -23.56 -25.97
CA ARG A 153 5.58 -22.22 -25.89
C ARG A 153 5.50 -21.72 -24.44
N VAL A 154 6.46 -20.94 -24.03
CA VAL A 154 6.48 -20.28 -22.72
C VAL A 154 6.50 -18.77 -22.87
N ILE A 155 5.77 -18.08 -22.01
CA ILE A 155 5.84 -16.61 -21.89
C ILE A 155 6.76 -16.31 -20.72
N ILE A 156 7.83 -15.56 -20.98
CA ILE A 156 8.80 -15.13 -19.97
C ILE A 156 8.66 -13.63 -19.78
N HIS A 157 8.55 -13.22 -18.51
CA HIS A 157 8.58 -11.84 -18.11
C HIS A 157 9.34 -11.72 -16.79
N GLU A 158 10.34 -10.84 -16.74
CA GLU A 158 11.09 -10.54 -15.53
C GLU A 158 10.97 -9.06 -15.19
N PHE A 159 10.46 -8.76 -14.03
CA PHE A 159 10.23 -7.39 -13.57
C PHE A 159 10.50 -7.25 -12.08
N ALA A 160 10.68 -6.01 -11.62
CA ALA A 160 10.78 -5.64 -10.23
C ALA A 160 10.03 -4.34 -9.96
N LEU A 161 9.63 -4.12 -8.71
CA LEU A 161 9.11 -2.83 -8.27
C LEU A 161 10.29 -1.86 -8.08
N GLU A 162 10.22 -0.71 -8.72
CA GLU A 162 11.13 0.42 -8.52
C GLU A 162 10.46 1.44 -7.58
N SER A 163 11.17 1.87 -6.54
CA SER A 163 10.80 3.02 -5.71
C SER A 163 11.78 4.15 -5.98
N ARG A 164 11.31 5.27 -6.52
CA ARG A 164 12.12 6.44 -6.85
C ARG A 164 12.40 7.33 -5.64
N ASN A 165 11.40 7.43 -4.76
CA ASN A 165 11.52 8.18 -3.50
C ASN A 165 10.65 7.51 -2.43
N GLU A 166 11.27 6.76 -1.53
CA GLU A 166 10.55 6.09 -0.44
C GLU A 166 10.01 7.06 0.61
N ALA A 167 10.69 8.21 0.80
CA ALA A 167 10.31 9.22 1.77
C ALA A 167 9.03 10.00 1.39
N ALA A 168 8.56 9.87 0.15
CA ALA A 168 7.29 10.45 -0.30
C ALA A 168 6.07 9.62 0.12
N SER A 169 6.29 8.39 0.56
CA SER A 169 5.23 7.45 0.94
C SER A 169 5.44 6.96 2.36
N GLY A 170 4.42 6.35 2.95
CA GLY A 170 4.50 5.88 4.33
C GLY A 170 3.61 4.69 4.62
N VAL A 171 3.72 4.16 5.83
CA VAL A 171 2.96 3.01 6.29
C VAL A 171 2.49 3.17 7.74
N VAL A 172 1.23 2.86 7.99
CA VAL A 172 0.71 2.59 9.33
C VAL A 172 0.71 1.09 9.50
N ALA A 173 1.58 0.57 10.36
CA ALA A 173 1.77 -0.85 10.57
C ALA A 173 1.28 -1.30 11.96
N ASP A 174 1.25 -2.63 12.15
CA ASP A 174 0.87 -3.26 13.41
C ASP A 174 -0.55 -2.89 13.84
N LEU A 175 -1.50 -3.09 12.92
CA LEU A 175 -2.91 -2.82 13.12
C LEU A 175 -3.68 -4.11 13.40
N THR A 176 -4.69 -4.02 14.25
CA THR A 176 -5.73 -5.06 14.36
C THR A 176 -6.77 -4.84 13.28
N ALA A 177 -7.21 -5.91 12.65
CA ALA A 177 -8.26 -5.89 11.65
C ALA A 177 -9.63 -5.54 12.28
#